data_93b667d4f0461e6d1f97bf4478f4a8c5
#
_entry.id   93b667d4f0461e6d1f97bf4478f4a8c5
#
_cell.length_a   1.000
_cell.length_b   1.000
_cell.length_c   1.000
_cell.angle_alpha   90.00
_cell.angle_beta   90.00
_cell.angle_gamma   90.00
#
_symmetry.space_group_name_H-M   'P 1'
#
loop_
_entity.id
_entity.type
_entity.pdbx_description
1 polymer ?
#
loop_
_entity_poly.entity_id
_entity_poly.type
_entity_poly.pdbx_seq_one_letter_code
_entity_poly.pdbx_strand_id
1 'polypeptide(L)'
;MITFLIGVAILILGYFTYGKFVERVFGPDDRKTPALANPDGVDRVPMPHWKNVLIQLLNIAGIGPVIGVILGIKFGAIVFILLPLGNVLGGAVHDYFSGMISMRNNGYNVPALSRKFLGKGPAKLVMTLISVALILVGAVFTTTPAALVNTPILVGSHVSQTLFWVAVAVIFAYYFISTFFPIDKIIGRIYPVFGALLILASLAIFIGIVPNLNVLDEFCFADIMSNFHKHPAGQPIIPMLFVTIACGIISGFHSTQSPLVARTEVTEKTGRQTFYGMMIIEGLIGMIWAAGGMFIYHQMPELLTGASGVKVLSVLVSTVIPWAPISILVVVGVIILAITSGDTSLRSLRLTVAELTGLEQTSVKNRLLLTVPMFALCAVIIFWSNMNPEGFNILWNYFSWSNQLMAVCSLCVATVYLRSKKKNFWIALIPCMFMTFITADYILWVSPENLKGAPLGFGLDYKTALVIALHDAAILGFFLCVRGKSLSQMEGYDADRWNSALDENKIPKAQ
;
A
#
# COMPACT_ATOMS: atom_id res chain seq x y z
N MET A 1 -5.46 17.97 -20.24
CA MET A 1 -5.27 16.69 -20.98
C MET A 1 -3.79 16.35 -21.21
N ILE A 2 -2.95 17.29 -21.66
CA ILE A 2 -1.52 17.05 -21.93
C ILE A 2 -0.80 16.56 -20.68
N THR A 3 -1.02 17.20 -19.52
CA THR A 3 -0.42 16.79 -18.24
C THR A 3 -0.76 15.36 -17.87
N PHE A 4 -2.01 14.94 -18.06
CA PHE A 4 -2.43 13.55 -17.85
C PHE A 4 -1.67 12.57 -18.76
N LEU A 5 -1.56 12.89 -20.07
CA LEU A 5 -0.82 12.05 -21.02
C LEU A 5 0.69 11.98 -20.71
N ILE A 6 1.29 13.08 -20.24
CA ILE A 6 2.67 13.11 -19.76
C ILE A 6 2.81 12.17 -18.55
N GLY A 7 1.88 12.20 -17.59
CA GLY A 7 1.91 11.31 -16.45
C GLY A 7 1.83 9.83 -16.85
N VAL A 8 0.96 9.48 -17.78
CA VAL A 8 0.88 8.11 -18.33
C VAL A 8 2.20 7.72 -19.05
N ALA A 9 2.78 8.65 -19.82
CA ALA A 9 4.06 8.40 -20.47
C ALA A 9 5.20 8.19 -19.47
N ILE A 10 5.24 8.94 -18.36
CA ILE A 10 6.21 8.75 -17.26
C ILE A 10 6.13 7.33 -16.71
N LEU A 11 4.94 6.80 -16.45
CA LEU A 11 4.76 5.43 -15.94
C LEU A 11 5.28 4.39 -16.95
N ILE A 12 4.87 4.47 -18.20
CA ILE A 12 5.27 3.52 -19.24
C ILE A 12 6.78 3.57 -19.49
N LEU A 13 7.32 4.76 -19.72
CA LEU A 13 8.76 4.94 -19.94
C LEU A 13 9.58 4.56 -18.71
N GLY A 14 9.06 4.85 -17.51
CA GLY A 14 9.67 4.47 -16.24
C GLY A 14 9.89 2.97 -16.12
N TYR A 15 8.92 2.15 -16.54
CA TYR A 15 9.08 0.69 -16.57
C TYR A 15 10.22 0.23 -17.49
N PHE A 16 10.31 0.79 -18.68
CA PHE A 16 11.29 0.36 -19.68
C PHE A 16 12.69 0.96 -19.48
N THR A 17 12.81 2.04 -18.74
CA THR A 17 14.09 2.73 -18.48
C THR A 17 14.56 2.54 -17.04
N TYR A 18 13.94 3.24 -16.09
CA TYR A 18 14.33 3.23 -14.68
C TYR A 18 14.13 1.85 -14.04
N GLY A 19 13.05 1.14 -14.38
CA GLY A 19 12.82 -0.23 -13.90
C GLY A 19 13.92 -1.21 -14.32
N LYS A 20 14.43 -1.11 -15.55
CA LYS A 20 15.61 -1.88 -16.00
C LYS A 20 16.88 -1.49 -15.26
N PHE A 21 17.05 -0.22 -14.93
CA PHE A 21 18.18 0.24 -14.13
C PHE A 21 18.12 -0.35 -12.71
N VAL A 22 16.96 -0.31 -12.06
CA VAL A 22 16.74 -0.88 -10.71
C VAL A 22 17.03 -2.40 -10.73
N GLU A 23 16.53 -3.13 -11.73
CA GLU A 23 16.80 -4.56 -11.92
C GLU A 23 18.30 -4.85 -12.06
N ARG A 24 19.04 -4.08 -12.86
CA ARG A 24 20.49 -4.21 -13.00
C ARG A 24 21.23 -3.96 -11.69
N VAL A 25 20.79 -2.98 -10.91
CA VAL A 25 21.38 -2.70 -9.61
C VAL A 25 21.18 -3.87 -8.66
N PHE A 26 20.02 -4.49 -8.65
CA PHE A 26 19.78 -5.70 -7.84
C PHE A 26 20.59 -6.89 -8.36
N GLY A 27 20.55 -7.16 -9.66
CA GLY A 27 21.19 -8.28 -10.32
C GLY A 27 20.53 -9.62 -9.98
N PRO A 28 19.35 -9.91 -10.56
CA PRO A 28 18.70 -11.22 -10.44
C PRO A 28 19.58 -12.32 -11.03
N ASP A 29 19.58 -13.49 -10.41
CA ASP A 29 20.36 -14.66 -10.85
C ASP A 29 19.51 -15.96 -10.89
N ASP A 30 20.13 -17.10 -11.14
CA ASP A 30 19.47 -18.41 -11.31
C ASP A 30 19.39 -19.22 -10.00
N ARG A 31 19.54 -18.57 -8.82
CA ARG A 31 19.37 -19.25 -7.54
C ARG A 31 17.95 -19.80 -7.35
N LYS A 32 17.83 -20.88 -6.58
CA LYS A 32 16.53 -21.42 -6.21
C LYS A 32 15.78 -20.43 -5.30
N THR A 33 14.55 -20.13 -5.68
CA THR A 33 13.63 -19.30 -4.88
C THR A 33 13.10 -20.08 -3.67
N PRO A 34 12.48 -19.42 -2.68
CA PRO A 34 11.88 -20.10 -1.52
C PRO A 34 10.87 -21.17 -1.90
N ALA A 35 10.09 -20.98 -2.97
CA ALA A 35 9.13 -21.96 -3.49
C ALA A 35 9.78 -23.27 -3.90
N LEU A 36 11.03 -23.22 -4.42
CA LEU A 36 11.75 -24.38 -4.92
C LEU A 36 12.76 -24.94 -3.90
N ALA A 37 13.29 -24.08 -3.04
CA ALA A 37 14.29 -24.49 -2.05
C ALA A 37 13.67 -25.10 -0.79
N ASN A 38 12.56 -24.54 -0.31
CA ASN A 38 11.94 -24.89 0.96
C ASN A 38 10.40 -24.90 0.85
N PRO A 39 9.79 -25.75 -0.02
CA PRO A 39 8.34 -25.82 -0.15
C PRO A 39 7.70 -26.34 1.15
N ASP A 40 6.61 -25.71 1.61
CA ASP A 40 5.88 -26.11 2.82
C ASP A 40 4.43 -26.55 2.53
N GLY A 41 3.99 -26.43 1.28
CA GLY A 41 2.63 -26.80 0.84
C GLY A 41 1.51 -25.88 1.33
N VAL A 42 1.85 -24.76 1.99
CA VAL A 42 0.87 -23.81 2.55
C VAL A 42 1.11 -22.40 2.02
N ASP A 43 2.28 -21.82 2.27
CA ASP A 43 2.64 -20.46 1.88
C ASP A 43 3.80 -20.46 0.85
N ARG A 44 4.65 -21.51 0.82
CA ARG A 44 5.73 -21.70 -0.17
C ARG A 44 5.33 -22.76 -1.17
N VAL A 45 4.54 -22.36 -2.15
CA VAL A 45 3.99 -23.22 -3.20
C VAL A 45 4.37 -22.65 -4.56
N PRO A 46 5.08 -23.39 -5.42
CA PRO A 46 5.44 -22.89 -6.75
C PRO A 46 4.20 -22.58 -7.58
N MET A 47 4.09 -21.34 -8.08
CA MET A 47 2.99 -20.92 -8.94
C MET A 47 3.47 -20.47 -10.31
N PRO A 48 2.65 -20.63 -11.37
CA PRO A 48 2.94 -20.06 -12.69
C PRO A 48 3.07 -18.52 -12.58
N HIS A 49 4.03 -17.96 -13.31
CA HIS A 49 4.34 -16.54 -13.31
C HIS A 49 3.11 -15.62 -13.49
N TRP A 50 2.22 -15.92 -14.45
CA TRP A 50 1.03 -15.12 -14.69
C TRP A 50 0.09 -15.04 -13.47
N LYS A 51 0.04 -16.10 -12.65
CA LYS A 51 -0.72 -16.07 -11.38
C LYS A 51 -0.06 -15.17 -10.36
N ASN A 52 1.27 -15.24 -10.22
CA ASN A 52 2.04 -14.39 -9.31
C ASN A 52 1.88 -12.91 -9.66
N VAL A 53 1.98 -12.56 -10.95
CA VAL A 53 1.73 -11.20 -11.45
C VAL A 53 0.33 -10.71 -11.07
N LEU A 54 -0.69 -11.55 -11.29
CA LEU A 54 -2.08 -11.19 -10.99
C LEU A 54 -2.35 -11.09 -9.49
N ILE A 55 -1.78 -12.01 -8.68
CA ILE A 55 -1.88 -11.97 -7.23
C ILE A 55 -1.19 -10.72 -6.69
N GLN A 56 -0.01 -10.38 -7.20
CA GLN A 56 0.69 -9.15 -6.80
C GLN A 56 -0.18 -7.92 -7.11
N LEU A 57 -0.70 -7.79 -8.34
CA LEU A 57 -1.54 -6.67 -8.73
C LEU A 57 -2.78 -6.53 -7.81
N LEU A 58 -3.51 -7.60 -7.58
CA LEU A 58 -4.73 -7.57 -6.77
C LEU A 58 -4.48 -7.36 -5.28
N ASN A 59 -3.31 -7.77 -4.80
CA ASN A 59 -2.93 -7.51 -3.42
C ASN A 59 -2.55 -6.05 -3.20
N ILE A 60 -1.88 -5.41 -4.16
CA ILE A 60 -1.44 -4.02 -4.04
C ILE A 60 -2.53 -3.03 -4.47
N ALA A 61 -3.23 -3.29 -5.58
CA ALA A 61 -4.28 -2.43 -6.10
C ALA A 61 -5.55 -2.49 -5.24
N GLY A 62 -5.46 -2.01 -4.00
CA GLY A 62 -6.58 -1.91 -3.07
C GLY A 62 -7.45 -0.66 -3.31
N ILE A 63 -8.20 -0.28 -2.29
CA ILE A 63 -9.04 0.95 -2.33
C ILE A 63 -8.24 2.25 -2.30
N GLY A 64 -6.97 2.20 -1.87
CA GLY A 64 -6.11 3.37 -1.78
C GLY A 64 -5.85 4.06 -3.11
N PRO A 65 -5.38 3.36 -4.17
CA PRO A 65 -5.19 3.94 -5.50
C PRO A 65 -6.49 4.36 -6.19
N VAL A 66 -7.64 3.97 -5.67
CA VAL A 66 -8.96 4.41 -6.14
C VAL A 66 -9.43 5.62 -5.32
N ILE A 67 -9.79 5.41 -4.06
CA ILE A 67 -10.40 6.45 -3.22
C ILE A 67 -9.37 7.53 -2.84
N GLY A 68 -8.16 7.14 -2.44
CA GLY A 68 -7.13 8.09 -2.04
C GLY A 68 -6.73 9.03 -3.18
N VAL A 69 -6.62 8.51 -4.40
CA VAL A 69 -6.25 9.32 -5.57
C VAL A 69 -7.41 10.26 -5.98
N ILE A 70 -8.66 9.77 -5.97
CA ILE A 70 -9.83 10.63 -6.22
C ILE A 70 -9.85 11.80 -5.23
N LEU A 71 -9.68 11.53 -3.93
CA LEU A 71 -9.64 12.57 -2.91
C LEU A 71 -8.43 13.50 -3.05
N GLY A 72 -7.32 12.99 -3.58
CA GLY A 72 -6.10 13.76 -3.82
C GLY A 72 -6.24 14.85 -4.87
N ILE A 73 -7.19 14.72 -5.79
CA ILE A 73 -7.45 15.71 -6.84
C ILE A 73 -7.89 17.06 -6.29
N LYS A 74 -8.32 17.15 -5.03
CA LYS A 74 -8.55 18.45 -4.37
C LYS A 74 -7.31 19.37 -4.42
N PHE A 75 -6.11 18.82 -4.65
CA PHE A 75 -4.87 19.58 -4.85
C PHE A 75 -4.65 19.98 -6.32
N GLY A 76 -5.55 19.64 -7.24
CA GLY A 76 -5.48 20.00 -8.66
C GLY A 76 -4.63 19.07 -9.51
N ALA A 77 -4.27 19.57 -10.71
CA ALA A 77 -3.59 18.80 -11.75
C ALA A 77 -2.16 18.35 -11.41
N ILE A 78 -1.57 18.85 -10.32
CA ILE A 78 -0.26 18.41 -9.80
C ILE A 78 -0.24 16.88 -9.52
N VAL A 79 -1.39 16.31 -9.20
CA VAL A 79 -1.53 14.85 -8.98
C VAL A 79 -1.11 14.06 -10.22
N PHE A 80 -1.44 14.55 -11.42
CA PHE A 80 -1.06 13.89 -12.69
C PHE A 80 0.45 13.86 -12.96
N ILE A 81 1.24 14.62 -12.20
CA ILE A 81 2.71 14.60 -12.26
C ILE A 81 3.31 13.85 -11.07
N LEU A 82 2.87 14.17 -9.85
CA LEU A 82 3.48 13.62 -8.63
C LEU A 82 3.13 12.15 -8.43
N LEU A 83 1.92 11.70 -8.82
CA LEU A 83 1.57 10.30 -8.72
C LEU A 83 2.48 9.43 -9.61
N PRO A 84 2.63 9.67 -10.93
CA PRO A 84 3.50 8.84 -11.76
C PRO A 84 4.98 8.96 -11.40
N LEU A 85 5.48 10.15 -11.06
CA LEU A 85 6.88 10.32 -10.64
C LEU A 85 7.16 9.57 -9.33
N GLY A 86 6.32 9.73 -8.32
CA GLY A 86 6.45 9.05 -7.04
C GLY A 86 6.30 7.53 -7.18
N ASN A 87 5.38 7.07 -8.06
CA ASN A 87 5.21 5.66 -8.36
C ASN A 87 6.47 5.05 -8.98
N VAL A 88 7.03 5.65 -10.04
CA VAL A 88 8.25 5.15 -10.73
C VAL A 88 9.48 5.19 -9.84
N LEU A 89 9.72 6.32 -9.17
CA LEU A 89 10.97 6.56 -8.43
C LEU A 89 10.93 6.03 -6.99
N GLY A 90 9.74 5.90 -6.42
CA GLY A 90 9.55 5.47 -5.03
C GLY A 90 8.79 4.14 -4.92
N GLY A 91 7.54 4.09 -5.33
CA GLY A 91 6.66 2.94 -5.12
C GLY A 91 7.13 1.67 -5.80
N ALA A 92 7.44 1.75 -7.09
CA ALA A 92 7.91 0.59 -7.85
C ALA A 92 9.29 0.10 -7.38
N VAL A 93 10.14 1.01 -6.91
CA VAL A 93 11.42 0.66 -6.24
C VAL A 93 11.16 -0.04 -4.92
N HIS A 94 10.25 0.51 -4.10
CA HIS A 94 9.85 -0.07 -2.83
C HIS A 94 9.33 -1.50 -2.99
N ASP A 95 8.39 -1.72 -3.90
CA ASP A 95 7.79 -3.02 -4.14
C ASP A 95 8.79 -4.03 -4.69
N TYR A 96 9.63 -3.59 -5.63
CA TYR A 96 10.69 -4.41 -6.19
C TYR A 96 11.65 -4.93 -5.13
N PHE A 97 12.20 -4.03 -4.30
CA PHE A 97 13.13 -4.45 -3.25
C PHE A 97 12.45 -5.22 -2.13
N SER A 98 11.20 -4.91 -1.79
CA SER A 98 10.44 -5.68 -0.80
C SER A 98 10.28 -7.14 -1.22
N GLY A 99 9.93 -7.40 -2.48
CA GLY A 99 9.80 -8.75 -3.03
C GLY A 99 11.14 -9.46 -3.19
N MET A 100 12.10 -8.80 -3.85
CA MET A 100 13.38 -9.43 -4.20
C MET A 100 14.28 -9.70 -2.99
N ILE A 101 14.33 -8.79 -2.00
CA ILE A 101 15.09 -9.03 -0.77
C ILE A 101 14.43 -10.14 0.05
N SER A 102 13.09 -10.16 0.13
CA SER A 102 12.35 -11.24 0.77
C SER A 102 12.65 -12.58 0.10
N MET A 103 12.62 -12.65 -1.23
CA MET A 103 12.92 -13.87 -2.00
C MET A 103 14.32 -14.41 -1.69
N ARG A 104 15.34 -13.56 -1.64
CA ARG A 104 16.72 -13.94 -1.27
C ARG A 104 16.88 -14.32 0.20
N ASN A 105 15.95 -13.92 1.03
CA ASN A 105 15.91 -14.21 2.46
C ASN A 105 14.74 -15.15 2.82
N ASN A 106 14.57 -16.22 2.08
CA ASN A 106 13.63 -17.31 2.35
C ASN A 106 12.15 -16.89 2.47
N GLY A 107 11.76 -15.78 1.84
CA GLY A 107 10.39 -15.25 1.87
C GLY A 107 10.02 -14.58 3.18
N TYR A 108 10.98 -14.13 4.00
CA TYR A 108 10.69 -13.46 5.26
C TYR A 108 10.08 -12.06 5.07
N ASN A 109 9.20 -11.70 6.01
CA ASN A 109 8.53 -10.41 6.06
C ASN A 109 9.45 -9.28 6.54
N VAL A 110 9.04 -8.03 6.31
CA VAL A 110 9.82 -6.83 6.64
C VAL A 110 10.28 -6.77 8.09
N PRO A 111 9.50 -7.12 9.13
CA PRO A 111 10.00 -7.12 10.51
C PRO A 111 11.17 -8.07 10.74
N ALA A 112 11.14 -9.27 10.17
CA ALA A 112 12.24 -10.21 10.25
C ALA A 112 13.47 -9.72 9.50
N LEU A 113 13.29 -9.18 8.28
CA LEU A 113 14.35 -8.54 7.51
C LEU A 113 14.95 -7.34 8.24
N SER A 114 14.11 -6.52 8.91
CA SER A 114 14.58 -5.41 9.73
C SER A 114 15.49 -5.87 10.87
N ARG A 115 15.20 -7.02 11.47
CA ARG A 115 16.09 -7.60 12.50
C ARG A 115 17.48 -7.91 11.94
N LYS A 116 17.55 -8.46 10.73
CA LYS A 116 18.80 -8.76 10.04
C LYS A 116 19.58 -7.49 9.68
N PHE A 117 18.92 -6.53 9.03
CA PHE A 117 19.58 -5.37 8.43
C PHE A 117 19.73 -4.18 9.40
N LEU A 118 18.71 -3.89 10.18
CA LEU A 118 18.68 -2.73 11.07
C LEU A 118 19.09 -3.06 12.51
N GLY A 119 18.91 -4.34 12.92
CA GLY A 119 19.23 -4.82 14.26
C GLY A 119 18.01 -5.02 15.15
N LYS A 120 18.21 -5.57 16.36
CA LYS A 120 17.14 -6.02 17.27
C LYS A 120 16.24 -4.87 17.78
N GLY A 121 16.81 -3.71 18.09
CA GLY A 121 16.05 -2.56 18.58
C GLY A 121 15.07 -2.00 17.52
N PRO A 122 15.58 -1.53 16.37
CA PRO A 122 14.73 -1.06 15.28
C PRO A 122 13.69 -2.11 14.81
N ALA A 123 14.05 -3.39 14.79
CA ALA A 123 13.13 -4.44 14.37
C ALA A 123 11.89 -4.56 15.27
N LYS A 124 12.03 -4.35 16.59
CA LYS A 124 10.88 -4.34 17.52
C LYS A 124 9.93 -3.19 17.19
N LEU A 125 10.48 -2.01 16.92
CA LEU A 125 9.70 -0.84 16.51
C LEU A 125 8.97 -1.12 15.19
N VAL A 126 9.70 -1.57 14.17
CA VAL A 126 9.14 -1.93 12.86
C VAL A 126 8.00 -2.94 12.98
N MET A 127 8.18 -3.98 13.81
CA MET A 127 7.14 -4.97 14.09
C MET A 127 5.88 -4.34 14.66
N THR A 128 6.02 -3.50 15.68
CA THR A 128 4.88 -2.84 16.34
C THR A 128 4.15 -1.95 15.35
N LEU A 129 4.88 -1.13 14.60
CA LEU A 129 4.31 -0.23 13.59
C LEU A 129 3.56 -1.00 12.49
N ILE A 130 4.16 -2.05 11.94
CA ILE A 130 3.52 -2.87 10.90
C ILE A 130 2.31 -3.62 11.45
N SER A 131 2.38 -4.14 12.67
CA SER A 131 1.25 -4.86 13.28
C SER A 131 0.06 -3.93 13.51
N VAL A 132 0.29 -2.74 14.06
CA VAL A 132 -0.76 -1.72 14.23
C VAL A 132 -1.34 -1.30 12.88
N ALA A 133 -0.48 -1.00 11.91
CA ALA A 133 -0.92 -0.59 10.58
C ALA A 133 -1.75 -1.67 9.88
N LEU A 134 -1.36 -2.95 9.96
CA LEU A 134 -2.13 -4.05 9.36
C LEU A 134 -3.50 -4.27 10.03
N ILE A 135 -3.64 -3.97 11.31
CA ILE A 135 -4.94 -3.98 12.00
C ILE A 135 -5.82 -2.85 11.46
N LEU A 136 -5.27 -1.63 11.30
CA LEU A 136 -5.99 -0.50 10.70
C LEU A 136 -6.38 -0.80 9.24
N VAL A 137 -5.48 -1.41 8.46
CA VAL A 137 -5.79 -1.91 7.11
C VAL A 137 -6.97 -2.87 7.14
N GLY A 138 -6.93 -3.89 8.00
CA GLY A 138 -8.03 -4.86 8.16
C GLY A 138 -9.36 -4.20 8.47
N ALA A 139 -9.37 -3.18 9.34
CA ALA A 139 -10.56 -2.43 9.70
C ALA A 139 -11.09 -1.59 8.52
N VAL A 140 -10.24 -0.83 7.82
CA VAL A 140 -10.61 -0.03 6.64
C VAL A 140 -11.11 -0.91 5.51
N PHE A 141 -10.41 -2.01 5.21
CA PHE A 141 -10.78 -2.94 4.14
C PHE A 141 -11.94 -3.88 4.51
N THR A 142 -12.49 -3.78 5.71
CA THR A 142 -13.78 -4.37 6.10
C THR A 142 -14.91 -3.35 6.00
N THR A 143 -14.70 -2.15 6.56
CA THR A 143 -15.74 -1.11 6.62
C THR A 143 -16.03 -0.48 5.25
N THR A 144 -15.00 -0.25 4.43
CA THR A 144 -15.19 0.39 3.11
C THR A 144 -16.02 -0.47 2.15
N PRO A 145 -15.74 -1.78 1.92
CA PRO A 145 -16.60 -2.60 1.06
C PRO A 145 -17.99 -2.79 1.65
N ALA A 146 -18.16 -2.86 2.97
CA ALA A 146 -19.47 -2.91 3.59
C ALA A 146 -20.28 -1.62 3.33
N ALA A 147 -19.64 -0.47 3.39
CA ALA A 147 -20.26 0.81 3.04
C ALA A 147 -20.59 0.90 1.54
N LEU A 148 -19.73 0.34 0.65
CA LEU A 148 -20.02 0.27 -0.80
C LEU A 148 -21.20 -0.65 -1.11
N VAL A 149 -21.32 -1.80 -0.44
CA VAL A 149 -22.51 -2.67 -0.55
C VAL A 149 -23.78 -1.90 -0.19
N ASN A 150 -23.71 -1.00 0.79
CA ASN A 150 -24.82 -0.21 1.29
C ASN A 150 -25.01 1.12 0.53
N THR A 151 -24.68 1.17 -0.77
CA THR A 151 -24.87 2.37 -1.60
C THR A 151 -26.11 2.28 -2.47
N PRO A 152 -26.74 3.43 -2.86
CA PRO A 152 -27.88 3.44 -3.75
C PRO A 152 -27.64 2.74 -5.09
N ILE A 153 -26.42 2.63 -5.58
CA ILE A 153 -26.08 1.93 -6.82
C ILE A 153 -26.42 0.44 -6.72
N LEU A 154 -26.19 -0.19 -5.56
CA LEU A 154 -26.43 -1.62 -5.37
C LEU A 154 -27.79 -1.95 -4.79
N VAL A 155 -28.29 -1.12 -3.86
CA VAL A 155 -29.51 -1.44 -3.09
C VAL A 155 -30.65 -0.43 -3.28
N GLY A 156 -30.49 0.54 -4.18
CA GLY A 156 -31.50 1.57 -4.44
C GLY A 156 -31.89 2.34 -3.17
N SER A 157 -33.17 2.36 -2.83
CA SER A 157 -33.71 3.00 -1.63
C SER A 157 -33.52 2.19 -0.34
N HIS A 158 -33.04 0.94 -0.41
CA HIS A 158 -32.91 0.03 0.74
C HIS A 158 -31.62 0.21 1.54
N VAL A 159 -31.00 1.38 1.46
CA VAL A 159 -29.83 1.73 2.31
C VAL A 159 -30.23 1.67 3.78
N SER A 160 -29.52 0.86 4.58
CA SER A 160 -29.85 0.69 5.99
C SER A 160 -28.62 0.36 6.84
N GLN A 161 -28.65 0.77 8.11
CA GLN A 161 -27.59 0.44 9.06
C GLN A 161 -27.49 -1.08 9.32
N THR A 162 -28.62 -1.78 9.27
CA THR A 162 -28.65 -3.25 9.41
C THR A 162 -27.90 -3.92 8.27
N LEU A 163 -28.14 -3.52 7.01
CA LEU A 163 -27.44 -4.05 5.85
C LEU A 163 -25.94 -3.83 5.92
N PHE A 164 -25.51 -2.63 6.37
CA PHE A 164 -24.10 -2.33 6.60
C PHE A 164 -23.45 -3.33 7.58
N TRP A 165 -24.08 -3.56 8.75
CA TRP A 165 -23.54 -4.49 9.74
C TRP A 165 -23.57 -5.96 9.31
N VAL A 166 -24.59 -6.35 8.54
CA VAL A 166 -24.62 -7.69 7.91
C VAL A 166 -23.46 -7.85 6.93
N ALA A 167 -23.20 -6.85 6.08
CA ALA A 167 -22.07 -6.87 5.16
C ALA A 167 -20.72 -6.94 5.91
N VAL A 168 -20.53 -6.13 6.98
CA VAL A 168 -19.36 -6.20 7.87
C VAL A 168 -19.18 -7.63 8.40
N ALA A 169 -20.24 -8.23 8.95
CA ALA A 169 -20.18 -9.57 9.54
C ALA A 169 -19.80 -10.64 8.50
N VAL A 170 -20.37 -10.59 7.30
CA VAL A 170 -20.10 -11.53 6.21
C VAL A 170 -18.64 -11.40 5.73
N ILE A 171 -18.16 -10.18 5.49
CA ILE A 171 -16.78 -9.93 5.05
C ILE A 171 -15.78 -10.38 6.12
N PHE A 172 -16.04 -10.06 7.37
CA PHE A 172 -15.19 -10.41 8.49
C PHE A 172 -15.13 -11.92 8.73
N ALA A 173 -16.27 -12.61 8.61
CA ALA A 173 -16.33 -14.07 8.67
C ALA A 173 -15.55 -14.70 7.50
N TYR A 174 -15.64 -14.14 6.30
CA TYR A 174 -14.84 -14.58 5.15
C TYR A 174 -13.32 -14.47 5.46
N TYR A 175 -12.83 -13.33 5.96
CA TYR A 175 -11.42 -13.16 6.32
C TYR A 175 -10.97 -14.18 7.38
N PHE A 176 -11.82 -14.42 8.39
CA PHE A 176 -11.52 -15.37 9.44
C PHE A 176 -11.35 -16.78 8.86
N ILE A 177 -12.31 -17.24 8.04
CA ILE A 177 -12.28 -18.56 7.40
C ILE A 177 -11.09 -18.67 6.45
N SER A 178 -10.87 -17.68 5.60
CA SER A 178 -9.79 -17.64 4.61
C SER A 178 -8.40 -17.81 5.21
N THR A 179 -8.19 -17.28 6.42
CA THR A 179 -6.91 -17.39 7.14
C THR A 179 -6.46 -18.84 7.40
N PHE A 180 -7.39 -19.81 7.39
CA PHE A 180 -7.08 -21.23 7.64
C PHE A 180 -6.76 -22.03 6.37
N PHE A 181 -7.06 -21.51 5.19
CA PHE A 181 -6.82 -22.21 3.93
C PHE A 181 -5.48 -21.83 3.30
N PRO A 182 -4.84 -22.78 2.58
CA PRO A 182 -3.66 -22.49 1.76
C PRO A 182 -3.94 -21.39 0.72
N ILE A 183 -2.92 -20.59 0.44
CA ILE A 183 -3.01 -19.43 -0.44
C ILE A 183 -3.44 -19.79 -1.88
N ASP A 184 -2.97 -20.92 -2.42
CA ASP A 184 -3.24 -21.39 -3.77
C ASP A 184 -4.69 -21.81 -4.00
N LYS A 185 -5.37 -22.34 -2.97
CA LYS A 185 -6.73 -22.88 -3.09
C LYS A 185 -7.81 -21.83 -3.23
N ILE A 186 -7.70 -20.72 -2.52
CA ILE A 186 -8.68 -19.62 -2.58
C ILE A 186 -8.17 -18.54 -3.53
N ILE A 187 -7.04 -17.95 -3.22
CA ILE A 187 -6.47 -16.82 -3.95
C ILE A 187 -6.15 -17.22 -5.39
N GLY A 188 -5.43 -18.32 -5.61
CA GLY A 188 -5.01 -18.76 -6.93
C GLY A 188 -6.13 -19.16 -7.90
N ARG A 189 -7.38 -19.38 -7.43
CA ARG A 189 -8.53 -19.71 -8.29
C ARG A 189 -9.46 -18.54 -8.55
N ILE A 190 -9.67 -17.68 -7.56
CA ILE A 190 -10.67 -16.60 -7.62
C ILE A 190 -10.06 -15.32 -8.20
N TYR A 191 -8.80 -15.05 -7.96
CA TYR A 191 -8.14 -13.82 -8.39
C TYR A 191 -8.14 -13.54 -9.90
N PRO A 192 -8.08 -14.53 -10.81
CA PRO A 192 -8.21 -14.24 -12.24
C PRO A 192 -9.52 -13.53 -12.61
N VAL A 193 -10.63 -13.92 -11.98
CA VAL A 193 -11.94 -13.26 -12.18
C VAL A 193 -11.91 -11.83 -11.61
N PHE A 194 -11.33 -11.69 -10.44
CA PHE A 194 -11.25 -10.40 -9.74
C PHE A 194 -10.36 -9.40 -10.47
N GLY A 195 -9.23 -9.85 -11.03
CA GLY A 195 -8.37 -9.03 -11.86
C GLY A 195 -9.05 -8.54 -13.13
N ALA A 196 -9.82 -9.41 -13.79
CA ALA A 196 -10.62 -9.00 -14.94
C ALA A 196 -11.66 -7.93 -14.55
N LEU A 197 -12.34 -8.08 -13.41
CA LEU A 197 -13.30 -7.09 -12.91
C LEU A 197 -12.65 -5.74 -12.60
N LEU A 198 -11.45 -5.73 -11.99
CA LEU A 198 -10.70 -4.49 -11.74
C LEU A 198 -10.39 -3.74 -13.04
N ILE A 199 -9.85 -4.46 -14.03
CA ILE A 199 -9.48 -3.88 -15.33
C ILE A 199 -10.73 -3.35 -16.03
N LEU A 200 -11.82 -4.11 -16.05
CA LEU A 200 -13.08 -3.70 -16.66
C LEU A 200 -13.70 -2.49 -15.93
N ALA A 201 -13.64 -2.45 -14.59
CA ALA A 201 -14.11 -1.31 -13.80
C ALA A 201 -13.33 -0.03 -14.14
N SER A 202 -11.98 -0.11 -14.15
CA SER A 202 -11.15 1.04 -14.48
C SER A 202 -11.32 1.49 -15.93
N LEU A 203 -11.45 0.55 -16.87
CA LEU A 203 -11.74 0.85 -18.26
C LEU A 203 -13.11 1.51 -18.44
N ALA A 204 -14.14 1.06 -17.73
CA ALA A 204 -15.47 1.66 -17.76
C ALA A 204 -15.45 3.11 -17.27
N ILE A 205 -14.73 3.41 -16.19
CA ILE A 205 -14.51 4.79 -15.72
C ILE A 205 -13.79 5.60 -16.78
N PHE A 206 -12.71 5.08 -17.37
CA PHE A 206 -11.98 5.80 -18.41
C PHE A 206 -12.88 6.13 -19.61
N ILE A 207 -13.63 5.16 -20.14
CA ILE A 207 -14.57 5.37 -21.26
C ILE A 207 -15.65 6.40 -20.86
N GLY A 208 -16.18 6.33 -19.64
CA GLY A 208 -17.18 7.27 -19.15
C GLY A 208 -16.68 8.72 -19.04
N ILE A 209 -15.37 8.91 -18.85
CA ILE A 209 -14.74 10.25 -18.79
C ILE A 209 -14.42 10.79 -20.17
N VAL A 210 -14.25 9.94 -21.20
CA VAL A 210 -13.86 10.37 -22.57
C VAL A 210 -14.71 11.53 -23.12
N PRO A 211 -16.04 11.58 -22.93
CA PRO A 211 -16.85 12.73 -23.38
C PRO A 211 -16.51 14.05 -22.68
N ASN A 212 -15.84 13.98 -21.54
CA ASN A 212 -15.54 15.12 -20.64
C ASN A 212 -14.03 15.34 -20.47
N LEU A 213 -13.19 14.97 -21.43
CA LEU A 213 -11.73 15.13 -21.33
C LEU A 213 -11.28 16.59 -21.22
N ASN A 214 -12.14 17.54 -21.55
CA ASN A 214 -11.92 18.98 -21.37
C ASN A 214 -11.81 19.39 -19.88
N VAL A 215 -12.32 18.58 -18.93
CA VAL A 215 -12.18 18.84 -17.49
C VAL A 215 -10.79 18.49 -16.93
N LEU A 216 -9.93 17.82 -17.72
CA LEU A 216 -8.58 17.49 -17.31
C LEU A 216 -7.70 18.75 -17.37
N ASP A 217 -7.51 19.37 -16.21
CA ASP A 217 -6.67 20.57 -16.08
C ASP A 217 -5.23 20.31 -16.45
N GLU A 218 -4.58 21.38 -16.91
CA GLU A 218 -3.14 21.37 -17.15
C GLU A 218 -2.40 21.81 -15.87
N PHE A 219 -1.30 21.14 -15.59
CA PHE A 219 -0.41 21.52 -14.53
C PHE A 219 0.29 22.85 -14.87
N CYS A 220 0.23 23.82 -13.97
CA CYS A 220 0.99 25.05 -14.05
C CYS A 220 1.93 25.16 -12.84
N PHE A 221 3.22 25.44 -13.08
CA PHE A 221 4.19 25.56 -12.00
C PHE A 221 3.82 26.68 -11.01
N ALA A 222 3.17 27.72 -11.47
CA ALA A 222 2.64 28.80 -10.63
C ALA A 222 1.61 28.28 -9.60
N ASP A 223 0.90 27.18 -9.91
CA ASP A 223 -0.08 26.59 -9.01
C ASP A 223 0.58 25.93 -7.80
N ILE A 224 1.81 25.40 -7.89
CA ILE A 224 2.54 24.93 -6.72
C ILE A 224 2.83 26.09 -5.78
N MET A 225 3.31 27.21 -6.31
CA MET A 225 3.72 28.36 -5.50
C MET A 225 2.53 29.11 -4.91
N SER A 226 1.38 29.13 -5.61
CA SER A 226 0.15 29.78 -5.18
C SER A 226 -0.77 28.87 -4.36
N ASN A 227 -0.65 27.56 -4.51
CA ASN A 227 -1.59 26.55 -4.02
C ASN A 227 -1.37 26.13 -2.59
N PHE A 228 -0.38 26.64 -1.92
CA PHE A 228 -0.19 26.40 -0.49
C PHE A 228 -1.43 26.79 0.33
N HIS A 229 -2.29 27.68 -0.23
CA HIS A 229 -3.48 28.21 0.43
C HIS A 229 -4.74 28.20 -0.46
N LYS A 230 -4.70 27.69 -1.68
CA LYS A 230 -5.81 27.82 -2.64
C LYS A 230 -6.64 26.55 -2.87
N HIS A 231 -6.21 25.38 -2.35
CA HIS A 231 -7.07 24.22 -2.53
C HIS A 231 -8.31 24.30 -1.58
N PRO A 232 -9.40 23.61 -1.91
CA PRO A 232 -10.70 23.80 -1.25
C PRO A 232 -10.69 23.58 0.27
N ALA A 233 -9.79 22.76 0.80
CA ALA A 233 -9.70 22.45 2.23
C ALA A 233 -8.69 23.30 3.02
N GLY A 234 -7.96 24.24 2.38
CA GLY A 234 -6.91 25.03 3.04
C GLY A 234 -5.74 24.21 3.60
N GLN A 235 -5.55 22.96 3.13
CA GLN A 235 -4.51 22.05 3.62
C GLN A 235 -3.21 22.25 2.83
N PRO A 236 -2.03 22.17 3.44
CA PRO A 236 -0.77 22.30 2.72
C PRO A 236 -0.50 21.08 1.81
N ILE A 237 0.13 21.31 0.65
CA ILE A 237 0.52 20.24 -0.28
C ILE A 237 1.45 19.26 0.44
N ILE A 238 2.44 19.75 1.17
CA ILE A 238 3.30 18.97 2.06
C ILE A 238 2.77 19.16 3.49
N PRO A 239 2.41 18.07 4.20
CA PRO A 239 2.48 16.66 3.80
C PRO A 239 1.18 16.12 3.16
N MET A 240 0.11 16.89 3.11
CA MET A 240 -1.26 16.40 2.96
C MET A 240 -1.54 15.74 1.61
N LEU A 241 -1.02 16.28 0.50
CA LEU A 241 -1.17 15.64 -0.81
C LEU A 241 -0.59 14.22 -0.77
N PHE A 242 0.66 14.10 -0.28
CA PHE A 242 1.37 12.82 -0.25
C PHE A 242 0.70 11.80 0.68
N VAL A 243 0.17 12.23 1.83
CA VAL A 243 -0.61 11.34 2.72
C VAL A 243 -1.91 10.90 2.06
N THR A 244 -2.57 11.79 1.33
CA THR A 244 -3.86 11.48 0.67
C THR A 244 -3.70 10.49 -0.48
N ILE A 245 -2.69 10.67 -1.36
CA ILE A 245 -2.48 9.82 -2.54
C ILE A 245 -1.43 8.71 -2.32
N ALA A 246 -1.03 8.50 -1.07
CA ALA A 246 0.05 7.59 -0.69
C ALA A 246 -0.02 6.22 -1.36
N CYS A 247 -1.19 5.58 -1.29
CA CYS A 247 -1.35 4.24 -1.83
C CYS A 247 -1.12 4.14 -3.34
N GLY A 248 -1.42 5.19 -4.11
CA GLY A 248 -1.13 5.24 -5.55
C GLY A 248 0.31 5.62 -5.90
N ILE A 249 1.06 6.21 -4.95
CA ILE A 249 2.46 6.63 -5.13
C ILE A 249 3.41 5.59 -4.56
N ILE A 250 3.27 5.28 -3.26
CA ILE A 250 4.11 4.37 -2.51
C ILE A 250 3.34 3.89 -1.28
N SER A 251 3.04 2.62 -1.24
CA SER A 251 2.26 2.00 -0.17
C SER A 251 3.10 1.01 0.64
N GLY A 252 3.26 1.27 1.91
CA GLY A 252 3.97 0.36 2.81
C GLY A 252 3.24 -0.98 3.00
N PHE A 253 1.92 -1.00 2.80
CA PHE A 253 1.13 -2.22 2.79
C PHE A 253 1.68 -3.23 1.77
N HIS A 254 2.15 -2.75 0.60
CA HIS A 254 2.73 -3.60 -0.44
C HIS A 254 3.95 -4.39 0.05
N SER A 255 4.75 -3.83 0.96
CA SER A 255 5.90 -4.54 1.54
C SER A 255 5.51 -5.75 2.38
N THR A 256 4.25 -5.83 2.80
CA THR A 256 3.70 -7.01 3.48
C THR A 256 3.09 -8.01 2.51
N GLN A 257 2.76 -7.59 1.29
CA GLN A 257 2.17 -8.42 0.23
C GLN A 257 3.25 -9.04 -0.67
N SER A 258 4.25 -8.26 -1.07
CA SER A 258 5.35 -8.74 -1.90
C SER A 258 6.07 -9.98 -1.34
N PRO A 259 6.31 -10.13 -0.01
CA PRO A 259 6.83 -11.37 0.56
C PRO A 259 5.92 -12.59 0.36
N LEU A 260 4.61 -12.43 0.33
CA LEU A 260 3.68 -13.53 0.06
C LEU A 260 3.88 -14.08 -1.35
N VAL A 261 4.05 -13.17 -2.33
CA VAL A 261 4.31 -13.53 -3.73
C VAL A 261 5.75 -14.03 -3.92
N ALA A 262 6.72 -13.45 -3.20
CA ALA A 262 8.11 -13.92 -3.22
C ALA A 262 8.27 -15.37 -2.77
N ARG A 263 7.35 -15.89 -1.94
CA ARG A 263 7.29 -17.30 -1.52
C ARG A 263 6.77 -18.23 -2.60
N THR A 264 6.14 -17.74 -3.64
CA THR A 264 5.49 -18.53 -4.70
C THR A 264 6.15 -18.38 -6.07
N GLU A 265 7.04 -17.38 -6.22
CA GLU A 265 7.82 -17.18 -7.45
C GLU A 265 8.84 -18.31 -7.66
N VAL A 266 9.00 -18.73 -8.92
CA VAL A 266 9.92 -19.82 -9.30
C VAL A 266 11.27 -19.33 -9.81
N THR A 267 11.42 -18.04 -10.12
CA THR A 267 12.68 -17.45 -10.59
C THR A 267 12.77 -15.96 -10.19
N GLU A 268 14.00 -15.50 -9.90
CA GLU A 268 14.25 -14.07 -9.64
C GLU A 268 14.09 -13.19 -10.90
N LYS A 269 14.27 -13.77 -12.11
CA LYS A 269 14.27 -13.03 -13.38
C LYS A 269 12.91 -12.42 -13.73
N THR A 270 11.84 -12.92 -13.15
CA THR A 270 10.48 -12.37 -13.31
C THR A 270 10.17 -11.23 -12.33
N GLY A 271 11.03 -10.99 -11.34
CA GLY A 271 10.77 -10.04 -10.25
C GLY A 271 10.46 -8.61 -10.72
N ARG A 272 11.09 -8.13 -11.83
CA ARG A 272 10.76 -6.80 -12.37
C ARG A 272 9.34 -6.74 -12.91
N GLN A 273 8.85 -7.80 -13.54
CA GLN A 273 7.47 -7.85 -14.04
C GLN A 273 6.48 -7.95 -12.87
N THR A 274 6.76 -8.83 -11.90
CA THR A 274 5.87 -9.10 -10.77
C THR A 274 5.80 -7.93 -9.80
N PHE A 275 6.92 -7.38 -9.36
CA PHE A 275 6.91 -6.35 -8.31
C PHE A 275 6.92 -4.93 -8.89
N TYR A 276 7.94 -4.58 -9.65
CA TYR A 276 8.04 -3.23 -10.23
C TYR A 276 6.91 -2.96 -11.24
N GLY A 277 6.66 -3.92 -12.13
CA GLY A 277 5.66 -3.80 -13.20
C GLY A 277 4.24 -3.66 -12.68
N MET A 278 3.87 -4.41 -11.66
CA MET A 278 2.52 -4.33 -11.11
C MET A 278 2.26 -3.02 -10.38
N MET A 279 3.27 -2.43 -9.75
CA MET A 279 3.15 -1.07 -9.20
C MET A 279 2.95 -0.03 -10.31
N ILE A 280 3.58 -0.18 -11.46
CA ILE A 280 3.31 0.68 -12.63
C ILE A 280 1.88 0.53 -13.13
N ILE A 281 1.36 -0.70 -13.22
CA ILE A 281 -0.05 -0.94 -13.61
C ILE A 281 -1.00 -0.30 -12.59
N GLU A 282 -0.71 -0.42 -11.31
CA GLU A 282 -1.46 0.27 -10.25
C GLU A 282 -1.43 1.80 -10.45
N GLY A 283 -0.28 2.37 -10.77
CA GLY A 283 -0.15 3.79 -11.09
C GLY A 283 -1.01 4.20 -12.29
N LEU A 284 -1.09 3.38 -13.34
CA LEU A 284 -1.98 3.61 -14.50
C LEU A 284 -3.46 3.58 -14.08
N ILE A 285 -3.85 2.63 -13.24
CA ILE A 285 -5.20 2.58 -12.65
C ILE A 285 -5.44 3.85 -11.84
N GLY A 286 -4.53 4.24 -10.97
CA GLY A 286 -4.60 5.48 -10.19
C GLY A 286 -4.78 6.72 -11.06
N MET A 287 -4.08 6.82 -12.20
CA MET A 287 -4.26 7.93 -13.16
C MET A 287 -5.67 8.00 -13.73
N ILE A 288 -6.28 6.86 -14.04
CA ILE A 288 -7.67 6.79 -14.52
C ILE A 288 -8.63 7.31 -13.43
N TRP A 289 -8.47 6.85 -12.20
CA TRP A 289 -9.30 7.30 -11.09
C TRP A 289 -9.04 8.76 -10.70
N ALA A 290 -7.81 9.26 -10.89
CA ALA A 290 -7.50 10.69 -10.76
C ALA A 290 -8.25 11.54 -11.80
N ALA A 291 -8.32 11.06 -13.05
CA ALA A 291 -9.12 11.73 -14.09
C ALA A 291 -10.61 11.79 -13.71
N GLY A 292 -11.16 10.70 -13.12
CA GLY A 292 -12.50 10.70 -12.53
C GLY A 292 -12.65 11.69 -11.39
N GLY A 293 -11.65 11.79 -10.51
CA GLY A 293 -11.60 12.78 -9.43
C GLY A 293 -11.62 14.22 -9.97
N MET A 294 -10.92 14.51 -11.08
CA MET A 294 -10.92 15.84 -11.70
C MET A 294 -12.31 16.23 -12.24
N PHE A 295 -13.07 15.25 -12.73
CA PHE A 295 -14.46 15.50 -13.10
C PHE A 295 -15.30 15.96 -11.88
N ILE A 296 -15.15 15.29 -10.72
CA ILE A 296 -15.82 15.70 -9.48
C ILE A 296 -15.31 17.07 -8.99
N TYR A 297 -14.02 17.35 -9.12
CA TYR A 297 -13.42 18.64 -8.75
C TYR A 297 -14.10 19.81 -9.47
N HIS A 298 -14.45 19.66 -10.74
CA HIS A 298 -15.13 20.70 -11.52
C HIS A 298 -16.64 20.77 -11.29
N GLN A 299 -17.30 19.61 -11.10
CA GLN A 299 -18.75 19.56 -11.01
C GLN A 299 -19.29 19.72 -9.58
N MET A 300 -18.57 19.19 -8.59
CA MET A 300 -19.02 19.08 -7.20
C MET A 300 -17.83 19.16 -6.22
N PRO A 301 -17.04 20.26 -6.21
CA PRO A 301 -15.80 20.36 -5.43
C PRO A 301 -16.01 20.16 -3.91
N GLU A 302 -17.19 20.49 -3.39
CA GLU A 302 -17.54 20.30 -1.99
C GLU A 302 -17.51 18.84 -1.53
N LEU A 303 -17.71 17.88 -2.45
CA LEU A 303 -17.62 16.45 -2.13
C LEU A 303 -16.21 16.04 -1.77
N LEU A 304 -15.18 16.67 -2.37
CA LEU A 304 -13.78 16.32 -2.10
C LEU A 304 -13.29 16.80 -0.73
N THR A 305 -14.01 17.72 -0.09
CA THR A 305 -13.60 18.31 1.19
C THR A 305 -14.47 17.87 2.37
N GLY A 306 -15.72 17.48 2.12
CA GLY A 306 -16.68 17.19 3.17
C GLY A 306 -17.27 15.78 3.19
N ALA A 307 -17.21 15.05 2.07
CA ALA A 307 -17.80 13.72 2.00
C ALA A 307 -16.78 12.60 2.26
N SER A 308 -17.28 11.43 2.71
CA SER A 308 -16.47 10.23 2.79
C SER A 308 -16.05 9.77 1.39
N GLY A 309 -14.87 9.13 1.29
CA GLY A 309 -14.38 8.62 0.00
C GLY A 309 -15.33 7.63 -0.68
N VAL A 310 -16.09 6.85 0.09
CA VAL A 310 -17.15 5.96 -0.45
C VAL A 310 -18.26 6.75 -1.12
N LYS A 311 -18.70 7.86 -0.53
CA LYS A 311 -19.71 8.74 -1.12
C LYS A 311 -19.20 9.39 -2.41
N VAL A 312 -17.98 9.90 -2.40
CA VAL A 312 -17.35 10.49 -3.60
C VAL A 312 -17.27 9.47 -4.73
N LEU A 313 -16.81 8.26 -4.44
CA LEU A 313 -16.76 7.16 -5.43
C LEU A 313 -18.15 6.83 -5.99
N SER A 314 -19.15 6.69 -5.12
CA SER A 314 -20.52 6.36 -5.54
C SER A 314 -21.11 7.44 -6.46
N VAL A 315 -20.93 8.72 -6.11
CA VAL A 315 -21.37 9.85 -6.94
C VAL A 315 -20.62 9.87 -8.27
N LEU A 316 -19.29 9.71 -8.26
CA LEU A 316 -18.49 9.64 -9.49
C LEU A 316 -19.03 8.56 -10.44
N VAL A 317 -19.19 7.33 -9.93
CA VAL A 317 -19.64 6.18 -10.75
C VAL A 317 -21.03 6.45 -11.32
N SER A 318 -21.99 6.91 -10.51
CA SER A 318 -23.36 7.17 -10.98
C SER A 318 -23.47 8.33 -11.98
N THR A 319 -22.55 9.30 -11.90
CA THR A 319 -22.56 10.47 -12.81
C THR A 319 -21.87 10.17 -14.13
N VAL A 320 -20.70 9.50 -14.06
CA VAL A 320 -19.88 9.21 -15.25
C VAL A 320 -20.42 8.01 -16.02
N ILE A 321 -21.08 7.07 -15.34
CA ILE A 321 -21.63 5.84 -15.94
C ILE A 321 -23.15 5.76 -15.66
N PRO A 322 -24.00 6.34 -16.52
CA PRO A 322 -25.45 6.36 -16.29
C PRO A 322 -26.13 4.99 -16.49
N TRP A 323 -25.45 4.02 -17.12
CA TRP A 323 -26.01 2.69 -17.35
C TRP A 323 -25.80 1.79 -16.12
N ALA A 324 -26.87 1.49 -15.42
CA ALA A 324 -26.88 0.77 -14.14
C ALA A 324 -26.08 -0.55 -14.12
N PRO A 325 -26.15 -1.46 -15.14
CA PRO A 325 -25.35 -2.69 -15.10
C PRO A 325 -23.84 -2.45 -15.04
N ILE A 326 -23.34 -1.43 -15.74
CA ILE A 326 -21.90 -1.10 -15.71
C ILE A 326 -21.53 -0.39 -14.41
N SER A 327 -22.39 0.51 -13.87
CA SER A 327 -22.16 1.14 -12.57
C SER A 327 -22.08 0.09 -11.45
N ILE A 328 -22.96 -0.90 -11.47
CA ILE A 328 -22.94 -2.04 -10.53
C ILE A 328 -21.64 -2.82 -10.66
N LEU A 329 -21.21 -3.15 -11.89
CA LEU A 329 -19.97 -3.88 -12.16
C LEU A 329 -18.76 -3.13 -11.59
N VAL A 330 -18.70 -1.80 -11.77
CA VAL A 330 -17.61 -0.96 -11.26
C VAL A 330 -17.58 -0.99 -9.74
N VAL A 331 -18.72 -0.78 -9.07
CA VAL A 331 -18.77 -0.78 -7.59
C VAL A 331 -18.42 -2.17 -7.04
N VAL A 332 -18.93 -3.24 -7.65
CA VAL A 332 -18.58 -4.62 -7.28
C VAL A 332 -17.08 -4.87 -7.47
N GLY A 333 -16.48 -4.37 -8.56
CA GLY A 333 -15.03 -4.46 -8.79
C GLY A 333 -14.23 -3.81 -7.65
N VAL A 334 -14.62 -2.62 -7.19
CA VAL A 334 -13.94 -1.94 -6.07
C VAL A 334 -14.18 -2.66 -4.73
N ILE A 335 -15.37 -3.22 -4.49
CA ILE A 335 -15.65 -4.05 -3.32
C ILE A 335 -14.71 -5.25 -3.27
N ILE A 336 -14.55 -5.94 -4.38
CA ILE A 336 -13.69 -7.12 -4.50
C ILE A 336 -12.22 -6.76 -4.23
N LEU A 337 -11.74 -5.63 -4.76
CA LEU A 337 -10.40 -5.11 -4.47
C LEU A 337 -10.16 -4.94 -2.97
N ALA A 338 -11.10 -4.30 -2.29
CA ALA A 338 -11.00 -4.11 -0.85
C ALA A 338 -10.96 -5.46 -0.11
N ILE A 339 -11.84 -6.39 -0.48
CA ILE A 339 -11.93 -7.71 0.17
C ILE A 339 -10.65 -8.52 -0.03
N THR A 340 -10.07 -8.53 -1.23
CA THR A 340 -8.82 -9.26 -1.49
C THR A 340 -7.65 -8.72 -0.68
N SER A 341 -7.50 -7.40 -0.63
CA SER A 341 -6.45 -6.75 0.14
C SER A 341 -6.65 -6.92 1.66
N GLY A 342 -7.90 -6.89 2.14
CA GLY A 342 -8.23 -7.14 3.55
C GLY A 342 -7.89 -8.57 4.00
N ASP A 343 -8.20 -9.56 3.18
CA ASP A 343 -7.85 -10.97 3.42
C ASP A 343 -6.34 -11.14 3.60
N THR A 344 -5.57 -10.62 2.64
CA THR A 344 -4.11 -10.76 2.66
C THR A 344 -3.45 -9.90 3.74
N SER A 345 -4.06 -8.78 4.18
CA SER A 345 -3.55 -7.97 5.28
C SER A 345 -3.56 -8.73 6.61
N LEU A 346 -4.68 -9.36 6.94
CA LEU A 346 -4.83 -10.13 8.18
C LEU A 346 -3.99 -11.42 8.16
N ARG A 347 -3.81 -12.02 6.97
CA ARG A 347 -2.85 -13.12 6.77
C ARG A 347 -1.41 -12.67 7.01
N SER A 348 -1.00 -11.52 6.45
CA SER A 348 0.34 -10.94 6.66
C SER A 348 0.59 -10.59 8.12
N LEU A 349 -0.41 -10.05 8.81
CA LEU A 349 -0.33 -9.77 10.25
C LEU A 349 -0.06 -11.05 11.04
N ARG A 350 -0.82 -12.12 10.78
CA ARG A 350 -0.62 -13.42 11.43
C ARG A 350 0.79 -13.96 11.19
N LEU A 351 1.26 -13.95 9.93
CA LEU A 351 2.59 -14.44 9.58
C LEU A 351 3.70 -13.58 10.21
N THR A 352 3.53 -12.26 10.24
CA THR A 352 4.46 -11.34 10.89
C THR A 352 4.62 -11.65 12.38
N VAL A 353 3.52 -11.83 13.10
CA VAL A 353 3.56 -12.15 14.53
C VAL A 353 4.10 -13.57 14.76
N ALA A 354 3.76 -14.53 13.89
CA ALA A 354 4.27 -15.89 13.95
C ALA A 354 5.79 -15.96 13.78
N GLU A 355 6.34 -15.24 12.81
CA GLU A 355 7.80 -15.18 12.55
C GLU A 355 8.57 -14.62 13.77
N LEU A 356 7.96 -13.73 14.54
CA LEU A 356 8.60 -13.10 15.69
C LEU A 356 8.43 -13.87 16.99
N THR A 357 7.31 -14.58 17.14
CA THR A 357 7.04 -15.42 18.31
C THR A 357 7.61 -16.82 18.17
N GLY A 358 8.02 -17.22 16.96
CA GLY A 358 8.51 -18.57 16.67
C GLY A 358 7.39 -19.63 16.67
N LEU A 359 6.12 -19.23 16.54
CA LEU A 359 4.99 -20.15 16.51
C LEU A 359 4.82 -20.77 15.11
N GLU A 360 4.93 -22.10 15.06
CA GLU A 360 4.71 -22.85 13.81
C GLU A 360 3.28 -22.64 13.28
N GLN A 361 3.17 -22.40 11.98
CA GLN A 361 1.91 -22.13 11.30
C GLN A 361 1.25 -23.34 10.64
N THR A 362 1.86 -24.50 10.72
CA THR A 362 1.29 -25.79 10.29
C THR A 362 0.12 -26.22 11.17
N SER A 363 0.20 -25.96 12.49
CA SER A 363 -0.84 -26.28 13.47
C SER A 363 -2.01 -25.28 13.42
N VAL A 364 -3.25 -25.80 13.28
CA VAL A 364 -4.49 -25.02 13.34
C VAL A 364 -4.63 -24.31 14.70
N LYS A 365 -4.24 -24.95 15.80
CA LYS A 365 -4.27 -24.40 17.16
C LYS A 365 -3.41 -23.13 17.25
N ASN A 366 -2.19 -23.15 16.71
CA ASN A 366 -1.29 -22.00 16.71
C ASN A 366 -1.82 -20.88 15.83
N ARG A 367 -2.45 -21.19 14.71
CA ARG A 367 -3.12 -20.19 13.87
C ARG A 367 -4.26 -19.52 14.60
N LEU A 368 -5.13 -20.28 15.30
CA LEU A 368 -6.22 -19.73 16.12
C LEU A 368 -5.72 -18.84 17.24
N LEU A 369 -4.66 -19.27 17.95
CA LEU A 369 -4.07 -18.51 19.05
C LEU A 369 -3.64 -17.10 18.63
N LEU A 370 -3.12 -16.94 17.43
CA LEU A 370 -2.73 -15.64 16.91
C LEU A 370 -3.93 -14.91 16.25
N THR A 371 -4.75 -15.61 15.50
CA THR A 371 -5.82 -14.99 14.70
C THR A 371 -6.93 -14.41 15.57
N VAL A 372 -7.38 -15.12 16.61
CA VAL A 372 -8.53 -14.69 17.43
C VAL A 372 -8.28 -13.34 18.13
N PRO A 373 -7.17 -13.10 18.82
CA PRO A 373 -6.92 -11.78 19.46
C PRO A 373 -6.81 -10.64 18.42
N MET A 374 -6.18 -10.90 17.27
CA MET A 374 -6.02 -9.88 16.22
C MET A 374 -7.36 -9.50 15.60
N PHE A 375 -8.22 -10.49 15.33
CA PHE A 375 -9.58 -10.24 14.83
C PHE A 375 -10.46 -9.56 15.87
N ALA A 376 -10.35 -9.91 17.15
CA ALA A 376 -11.06 -9.23 18.22
C ALA A 376 -10.70 -7.75 18.31
N LEU A 377 -9.40 -7.42 18.23
CA LEU A 377 -8.95 -6.03 18.22
C LEU A 377 -9.44 -5.29 16.98
N CYS A 378 -9.36 -5.91 15.81
CA CYS A 378 -9.89 -5.34 14.56
C CYS A 378 -11.40 -5.08 14.66
N ALA A 379 -12.18 -6.00 15.23
CA ALA A 379 -13.61 -5.83 15.43
C ALA A 379 -13.95 -4.66 16.37
N VAL A 380 -13.18 -4.47 17.44
CA VAL A 380 -13.33 -3.32 18.36
C VAL A 380 -13.10 -2.00 17.60
N ILE A 381 -12.06 -1.92 16.76
CA ILE A 381 -11.78 -0.72 15.97
C ILE A 381 -12.88 -0.46 14.94
N ILE A 382 -13.37 -1.50 14.26
CA ILE A 382 -14.50 -1.39 13.31
C ILE A 382 -15.74 -0.87 14.03
N PHE A 383 -16.09 -1.44 15.19
CA PHE A 383 -17.24 -1.01 15.96
C PHE A 383 -17.10 0.44 16.40
N TRP A 384 -15.98 0.80 17.05
CA TRP A 384 -15.71 2.16 17.51
C TRP A 384 -15.76 3.18 16.36
N SER A 385 -15.14 2.89 15.20
CA SER A 385 -15.08 3.82 14.08
C SER A 385 -16.44 4.08 13.42
N ASN A 386 -17.39 3.16 13.56
CA ASN A 386 -18.74 3.31 12.99
C ASN A 386 -19.77 3.83 14.00
N MET A 387 -19.45 3.79 15.29
CA MET A 387 -20.27 4.42 16.34
C MET A 387 -19.91 5.89 16.58
N ASN A 388 -18.72 6.31 16.18
CA ASN A 388 -18.26 7.70 16.28
C ASN A 388 -18.51 8.44 14.95
N PRO A 389 -19.17 9.62 14.94
CA PRO A 389 -19.43 10.38 13.71
C PRO A 389 -18.16 10.71 12.90
N GLU A 390 -17.02 10.96 13.56
CA GLU A 390 -15.74 11.22 12.90
C GLU A 390 -14.84 9.96 12.83
N GLY A 391 -15.31 8.84 13.37
CA GLY A 391 -14.48 7.64 13.57
C GLY A 391 -13.92 7.06 12.28
N PHE A 392 -14.69 7.05 11.18
CA PHE A 392 -14.21 6.60 9.90
C PHE A 392 -13.11 7.53 9.33
N ASN A 393 -13.25 8.85 9.46
CA ASN A 393 -12.24 9.81 9.01
C ASN A 393 -10.95 9.66 9.82
N ILE A 394 -11.06 9.45 11.13
CA ILE A 394 -9.92 9.18 12.02
C ILE A 394 -9.22 7.89 11.57
N LEU A 395 -9.98 6.82 11.40
CA LEU A 395 -9.46 5.53 10.94
C LEU A 395 -8.74 5.67 9.58
N TRP A 396 -9.33 6.36 8.62
CA TRP A 396 -8.76 6.58 7.29
C TRP A 396 -7.45 7.39 7.34
N ASN A 397 -7.42 8.47 8.11
CA ASN A 397 -6.24 9.33 8.21
C ASN A 397 -5.04 8.58 8.81
N TYR A 398 -5.25 7.84 9.92
CA TYR A 398 -4.16 7.08 10.55
C TYR A 398 -3.81 5.80 9.80
N PHE A 399 -4.75 5.17 9.11
CA PHE A 399 -4.46 4.13 8.14
C PHE A 399 -3.53 4.67 7.05
N SER A 400 -3.85 5.79 6.41
CA SER A 400 -3.05 6.37 5.35
C SER A 400 -1.65 6.76 5.83
N TRP A 401 -1.53 7.40 6.98
CA TRP A 401 -0.24 7.76 7.58
C TRP A 401 0.59 6.52 7.97
N SER A 402 -0.01 5.57 8.67
CA SER A 402 0.70 4.36 9.11
C SER A 402 1.15 3.48 7.94
N ASN A 403 0.38 3.48 6.86
CA ASN A 403 0.74 2.82 5.61
C ASN A 403 2.04 3.40 5.02
N GLN A 404 2.20 4.72 5.03
CA GLN A 404 3.45 5.38 4.59
C GLN A 404 4.63 5.08 5.52
N LEU A 405 4.39 5.04 6.81
CA LEU A 405 5.41 4.69 7.79
C LEU A 405 5.91 3.25 7.59
N MET A 406 5.04 2.31 7.18
CA MET A 406 5.48 0.98 6.76
C MET A 406 6.39 1.04 5.53
N ALA A 407 6.13 1.94 4.57
CA ALA A 407 7.00 2.11 3.40
C ALA A 407 8.40 2.59 3.81
N VAL A 408 8.50 3.51 4.75
CA VAL A 408 9.79 3.92 5.34
C VAL A 408 10.53 2.70 5.90
N CYS A 409 9.87 1.85 6.68
CA CYS A 409 10.47 0.65 7.26
C CYS A 409 11.09 -0.27 6.18
N SER A 410 10.37 -0.51 5.11
CA SER A 410 10.84 -1.36 4.00
C SER A 410 11.99 -0.71 3.23
N LEU A 411 11.90 0.59 2.94
CA LEU A 411 12.98 1.33 2.26
C LEU A 411 14.25 1.42 3.12
N CYS A 412 14.14 1.47 4.45
CA CYS A 412 15.29 1.35 5.35
C CYS A 412 16.02 0.01 5.14
N VAL A 413 15.28 -1.09 5.08
CA VAL A 413 15.84 -2.41 4.79
C VAL A 413 16.51 -2.44 3.43
N ALA A 414 15.85 -1.93 2.38
CA ALA A 414 16.38 -1.88 1.02
C ALA A 414 17.68 -1.04 0.94
N THR A 415 17.70 0.10 1.60
CA THR A 415 18.89 0.99 1.65
C THR A 415 20.08 0.28 2.28
N VAL A 416 19.89 -0.32 3.46
CA VAL A 416 20.97 -1.03 4.17
C VAL A 416 21.41 -2.26 3.40
N TYR A 417 20.48 -3.02 2.80
CA TYR A 417 20.80 -4.15 1.93
C TYR A 417 21.71 -3.73 0.77
N LEU A 418 21.30 -2.74 -0.02
CA LEU A 418 22.09 -2.26 -1.17
C LEU A 418 23.45 -1.73 -0.74
N ARG A 419 23.50 -0.95 0.33
CA ARG A 419 24.76 -0.41 0.87
C ARG A 419 25.69 -1.52 1.35
N SER A 420 25.17 -2.54 2.04
CA SER A 420 25.94 -3.70 2.49
C SER A 420 26.53 -4.51 1.33
N LYS A 421 25.85 -4.53 0.19
CA LYS A 421 26.30 -5.16 -1.07
C LYS A 421 27.21 -4.26 -1.91
N LYS A 422 27.55 -3.04 -1.42
CA LYS A 422 28.32 -2.02 -2.16
C LYS A 422 27.68 -1.65 -3.51
N LYS A 423 26.35 -1.72 -3.59
CA LYS A 423 25.57 -1.35 -4.77
C LYS A 423 25.05 0.09 -4.65
N ASN A 424 24.44 0.62 -5.72
CA ASN A 424 23.83 1.94 -5.71
C ASN A 424 22.60 1.95 -4.77
N PHE A 425 22.81 2.41 -3.55
CA PHE A 425 21.79 2.48 -2.51
C PHE A 425 20.96 3.77 -2.55
N TRP A 426 21.39 4.78 -3.30
CA TRP A 426 20.68 6.05 -3.43
C TRP A 426 19.27 5.86 -3.99
N ILE A 427 19.06 4.83 -4.82
CA ILE A 427 17.75 4.51 -5.40
C ILE A 427 16.69 4.13 -4.35
N ALA A 428 17.11 3.63 -3.19
CA ALA A 428 16.21 3.35 -2.06
C ALA A 428 16.32 4.44 -0.98
N LEU A 429 17.47 5.04 -0.76
CA LEU A 429 17.70 6.06 0.27
C LEU A 429 16.92 7.34 -0.01
N ILE A 430 16.91 7.83 -1.25
CA ILE A 430 16.21 9.08 -1.59
C ILE A 430 14.69 8.97 -1.31
N PRO A 431 13.97 7.96 -1.83
CA PRO A 431 12.56 7.80 -1.48
C PRO A 431 12.35 7.49 0.01
N CYS A 432 13.30 6.80 0.69
CA CYS A 432 13.24 6.58 2.13
C CYS A 432 13.27 7.90 2.91
N MET A 433 14.22 8.76 2.63
CA MET A 433 14.34 10.08 3.29
C MET A 433 13.12 10.96 2.99
N PHE A 434 12.66 10.97 1.74
CA PHE A 434 11.47 11.73 1.36
C PHE A 434 10.23 11.26 2.12
N MET A 435 9.99 9.95 2.19
CA MET A 435 8.83 9.41 2.92
C MET A 435 8.95 9.60 4.43
N THR A 436 10.18 9.57 4.98
CA THR A 436 10.43 9.91 6.38
C THR A 436 10.06 11.36 6.66
N PHE A 437 10.50 12.27 5.79
CA PHE A 437 10.14 13.68 5.86
C PHE A 437 8.62 13.89 5.84
N ILE A 438 7.90 13.29 4.91
CA ILE A 438 6.44 13.41 4.79
C ILE A 438 5.72 12.86 6.03
N THR A 439 6.11 11.68 6.51
CA THR A 439 5.43 11.03 7.65
C THR A 439 5.72 11.72 8.97
N ALA A 440 6.92 12.26 9.15
CA ALA A 440 7.30 13.06 10.32
C ALA A 440 6.58 14.41 10.29
N ASP A 441 6.61 15.12 9.16
CA ASP A 441 5.94 16.41 9.02
C ASP A 441 4.43 16.30 9.29
N TYR A 442 3.78 15.24 8.77
CA TYR A 442 2.37 15.00 9.02
C TYR A 442 2.06 14.93 10.51
N ILE A 443 2.73 14.04 11.26
CA ILE A 443 2.41 13.83 12.69
C ILE A 443 2.81 15.03 13.56
N LEU A 444 3.84 15.78 13.16
CA LEU A 444 4.27 16.98 13.86
C LEU A 444 3.30 18.15 13.66
N TRP A 445 2.77 18.31 12.45
CA TRP A 445 1.87 19.41 12.10
C TRP A 445 0.41 19.14 12.47
N VAL A 446 -0.08 17.91 12.29
CA VAL A 446 -1.51 17.60 12.41
C VAL A 446 -2.01 17.77 13.84
N SER A 447 -3.22 18.32 13.96
CA SER A 447 -4.00 18.46 15.20
C SER A 447 -5.48 18.55 14.86
N PRO A 448 -6.41 18.45 15.85
CA PRO A 448 -7.85 18.66 15.61
C PRO A 448 -8.19 20.03 15.02
N GLU A 449 -7.35 21.04 15.28
CA GLU A 449 -7.49 22.40 14.76
C GLU A 449 -7.09 22.49 13.29
N ASN A 450 -6.01 21.81 12.90
CA ASN A 450 -5.45 21.86 11.55
C ASN A 450 -6.14 20.89 10.59
N LEU A 451 -6.56 19.73 11.10
CA LEU A 451 -7.18 18.68 10.29
C LEU A 451 -8.29 17.98 11.06
N LYS A 452 -9.53 18.18 10.62
CA LYS A 452 -10.69 17.46 11.13
C LYS A 452 -10.50 15.96 10.93
N GLY A 453 -10.75 15.15 11.97
CA GLY A 453 -10.51 13.71 11.95
C GLY A 453 -9.06 13.29 12.19
N ALA A 454 -8.23 14.16 12.79
CA ALA A 454 -6.87 13.82 13.19
C ALA A 454 -6.58 14.24 14.65
N PRO A 455 -7.15 13.53 15.65
CA PRO A 455 -7.03 13.89 17.07
C PRO A 455 -5.63 13.66 17.65
N LEU A 456 -4.77 12.89 16.99
CA LEU A 456 -3.45 12.51 17.46
C LEU A 456 -2.38 13.16 16.59
N GLY A 457 -1.71 14.16 17.13
CA GLY A 457 -0.57 14.84 16.50
C GLY A 457 -0.05 15.90 17.45
N PHE A 458 1.08 16.50 17.10
CA PHE A 458 1.76 17.46 17.98
C PHE A 458 1.23 18.90 17.81
N GLY A 459 0.59 19.22 16.67
CA GLY A 459 0.02 20.54 16.40
C GLY A 459 1.06 21.66 16.31
N LEU A 460 2.29 21.34 15.91
CA LEU A 460 3.33 22.34 15.75
C LEU A 460 2.99 23.30 14.59
N ASP A 461 3.52 24.51 14.67
CA ASP A 461 3.43 25.40 13.50
C ASP A 461 4.10 24.78 12.28
N TYR A 462 3.60 25.12 11.11
CA TYR A 462 3.98 24.44 9.85
C TYR A 462 5.48 24.52 9.55
N LYS A 463 6.13 25.67 9.81
CA LYS A 463 7.56 25.85 9.53
C LYS A 463 8.43 25.02 10.47
N THR A 464 8.07 24.99 11.76
CA THR A 464 8.74 24.18 12.77
C THR A 464 8.62 22.69 12.46
N ALA A 465 7.42 22.21 12.08
CA ALA A 465 7.19 20.85 11.68
C ALA A 465 8.07 20.43 10.49
N LEU A 466 8.10 21.25 9.42
CA LEU A 466 8.94 21.02 8.25
C LEU A 466 10.43 20.92 8.60
N VAL A 467 10.95 21.82 9.45
CA VAL A 467 12.37 21.85 9.82
C VAL A 467 12.73 20.60 10.62
N ILE A 468 11.92 20.22 11.60
CA ILE A 468 12.17 19.02 12.42
C ILE A 468 12.09 17.77 11.52
N ALA A 469 11.06 17.64 10.69
CA ALA A 469 10.91 16.50 9.78
C ALA A 469 12.09 16.34 8.80
N LEU A 470 12.66 17.46 8.33
CA LEU A 470 13.85 17.44 7.47
C LEU A 470 15.07 16.92 8.22
N HIS A 471 15.27 17.34 9.48
CA HIS A 471 16.36 16.84 10.33
C HIS A 471 16.18 15.34 10.61
N ASP A 472 14.98 14.87 10.93
CA ASP A 472 14.68 13.46 11.18
C ASP A 472 15.04 12.61 9.97
N ALA A 473 14.65 13.06 8.76
CA ALA A 473 15.01 12.37 7.52
C ALA A 473 16.51 12.30 7.29
N ALA A 474 17.25 13.39 7.57
CA ALA A 474 18.69 13.43 7.43
C ALA A 474 19.40 12.52 8.45
N ILE A 475 18.97 12.52 9.71
CA ILE A 475 19.49 11.64 10.77
C ILE A 475 19.27 10.18 10.42
N LEU A 476 18.08 9.82 9.99
CA LEU A 476 17.78 8.45 9.55
C LEU A 476 18.66 8.05 8.36
N GLY A 477 18.79 8.91 7.34
CA GLY A 477 19.63 8.65 6.18
C GLY A 477 21.09 8.41 6.54
N PHE A 478 21.64 9.22 7.45
CA PHE A 478 23.00 9.02 7.98
C PHE A 478 23.15 7.67 8.70
N PHE A 479 22.20 7.35 9.60
CA PHE A 479 22.19 6.06 10.32
C PHE A 479 22.19 4.86 9.34
N LEU A 480 21.34 4.89 8.32
CA LEU A 480 21.24 3.81 7.33
C LEU A 480 22.55 3.63 6.53
N CYS A 481 23.19 4.74 6.17
CA CYS A 481 24.49 4.71 5.49
C CYS A 481 25.58 4.09 6.36
N VAL A 482 25.68 4.50 7.64
CA VAL A 482 26.64 3.96 8.59
C VAL A 482 26.39 2.46 8.82
N ARG A 483 25.13 2.07 9.07
CA ARG A 483 24.74 0.68 9.30
C ARG A 483 25.09 -0.22 8.11
N GLY A 484 24.72 0.20 6.89
CA GLY A 484 25.02 -0.57 5.68
C GLY A 484 26.52 -0.72 5.43
N LYS A 485 27.31 0.32 5.70
CA LYS A 485 28.77 0.26 5.62
C LYS A 485 29.34 -0.71 6.65
N SER A 486 28.88 -0.65 7.90
CA SER A 486 29.30 -1.57 8.96
C SER A 486 29.07 -3.04 8.58
N LEU A 487 27.87 -3.38 8.08
CA LEU A 487 27.54 -4.74 7.63
C LEU A 487 28.44 -5.18 6.46
N SER A 488 28.78 -4.29 5.53
CA SER A 488 29.66 -4.63 4.39
C SER A 488 31.10 -4.98 4.79
N GLN A 489 31.49 -4.64 6.00
CA GLN A 489 32.84 -4.87 6.56
C GLN A 489 32.88 -6.07 7.51
N MET A 490 31.73 -6.65 7.87
CA MET A 490 31.67 -7.81 8.77
C MET A 490 32.10 -9.08 8.03
N GLU A 491 33.05 -9.78 8.60
CA GLU A 491 33.51 -11.08 8.09
C GLU A 491 32.36 -12.13 8.16
N GLY A 492 32.16 -12.88 7.08
CA GLY A 492 31.13 -13.90 6.98
C GLY A 492 29.70 -13.38 6.81
N TYR A 493 29.48 -12.05 6.78
CA TYR A 493 28.15 -11.51 6.54
C TYR A 493 27.69 -11.71 5.09
N ASP A 494 26.56 -12.37 4.91
CA ASP A 494 25.91 -12.53 3.62
C ASP A 494 24.48 -11.92 3.64
N ALA A 495 24.31 -10.85 2.89
CA ALA A 495 23.02 -10.18 2.77
C ALA A 495 21.94 -11.04 2.06
N ASP A 496 22.35 -12.02 1.26
CA ASP A 496 21.48 -12.90 0.46
C ASP A 496 21.17 -14.21 1.14
N ARG A 497 21.67 -14.46 2.35
CA ARG A 497 21.39 -15.67 3.12
C ARG A 497 20.77 -15.35 4.47
N TRP A 498 19.70 -16.06 4.81
CA TRP A 498 19.08 -15.91 6.13
C TRP A 498 19.98 -16.34 7.29
N ASN A 499 20.81 -17.34 7.11
CA ASN A 499 21.73 -17.89 8.13
C ASN A 499 22.97 -17.02 8.32
N SER A 500 22.83 -15.75 8.71
CA SER A 500 23.98 -14.98 9.16
C SER A 500 24.24 -15.25 10.66
N ALA A 501 25.48 -15.24 11.09
CA ALA A 501 25.90 -15.42 12.49
C ALA A 501 25.21 -14.47 13.51
N LEU A 502 24.48 -13.47 13.04
CA LEU A 502 23.70 -12.53 13.83
C LEU A 502 22.32 -13.08 14.23
N ASP A 503 21.83 -14.14 13.58
CA ASP A 503 20.44 -14.60 13.71
C ASP A 503 20.28 -15.99 14.33
N GLU A 504 21.37 -16.70 14.66
CA GLU A 504 21.34 -18.11 15.05
C GLU A 504 20.53 -18.45 16.31
N ASN A 505 20.06 -17.45 17.05
CA ASN A 505 19.51 -17.74 18.38
C ASN A 505 18.00 -17.68 18.56
N LYS A 506 17.15 -17.32 17.58
CA LYS A 506 15.69 -17.25 17.86
C LYS A 506 14.73 -17.18 16.65
N ILE A 507 15.13 -17.53 15.44
CA ILE A 507 14.15 -17.65 14.35
C ILE A 507 13.97 -19.13 14.04
N PRO A 508 12.73 -19.66 13.96
CA PRO A 508 12.50 -21.05 13.69
C PRO A 508 13.22 -21.44 12.39
N LYS A 509 14.01 -22.48 12.42
CA LYS A 509 14.46 -23.16 11.21
C LYS A 509 13.18 -23.52 10.46
N ALA A 510 13.00 -23.00 9.24
CA ALA A 510 11.97 -23.50 8.37
C ALA A 510 12.30 -24.98 8.13
N GLN A 511 11.48 -25.86 8.72
CA GLN A 511 11.46 -27.27 8.39
C GLN A 511 10.71 -27.46 7.10
#